data_c5cb2a9e7d92602cb4001d8f65e03d26
#
_entry.id   c5cb2a9e7d92602cb4001d8f65e03d26
#
_cell.length_a   1.000
_cell.length_b   1.000
_cell.length_c   1.000
_cell.angle_alpha   90.00
_cell.angle_beta   90.00
_cell.angle_gamma   90.00
#
_symmetry.space_group_name_H-M   'P 1'
#
loop_
_entity.id
_entity.type
_entity.pdbx_description
1 polymer ?
#
loop_
_entity_poly.entity_id
_entity_poly.type
_entity_poly.pdbx_seq_one_letter_code
_entity_poly.pdbx_strand_id
1 'polypeptide(L)' 'MEEKKQLKGFPISFNIYAENETEVEEARKAIIAFIGLHASQCRAVTAKKVTQALLNWDKNPIVRNQIINYFK' A
#
# COMPACT_ATOMS: atom_id res chain seq x y z
N MET A 1 -6.78 -11.04 28.42
CA MET A 1 -5.81 -9.94 28.23
C MET A 1 -5.17 -10.04 26.87
N GLU A 2 -5.27 -9.00 26.11
CA GLU A 2 -4.69 -9.00 24.77
C GLU A 2 -3.18 -8.84 24.85
N GLU A 3 -2.48 -9.71 24.14
CA GLU A 3 -1.05 -9.53 23.99
C GLU A 3 -0.79 -8.35 23.08
N LYS A 4 0.06 -7.44 23.53
CA LYS A 4 0.54 -6.38 22.68
C LYS A 4 1.50 -6.96 21.65
N LYS A 5 1.05 -7.04 20.43
CA LYS A 5 1.93 -7.43 19.31
C LYS A 5 2.91 -6.30 19.05
N GLN A 6 4.18 -6.62 19.14
CA GLN A 6 5.20 -5.66 18.75
C GLN A 6 5.35 -5.67 17.23
N LEU A 7 5.00 -4.56 16.63
CA LEU A 7 5.17 -4.38 15.19
C LEU A 7 6.55 -3.81 14.94
N LYS A 8 7.27 -4.45 14.04
CA LYS A 8 8.58 -3.97 13.61
C LYS A 8 8.53 -3.54 12.16
N GLY A 9 9.32 -2.54 11.82
CA GLY A 9 9.45 -2.12 10.43
C GLY A 9 10.39 -3.06 9.68
N PHE A 10 9.93 -3.54 8.53
CA PHE A 10 10.75 -4.35 7.64
C PHE A 10 10.85 -3.66 6.29
N PRO A 11 12.04 -3.49 5.73
CA PRO A 11 12.16 -2.91 4.41
C PRO A 11 11.62 -3.88 3.35
N ILE A 12 10.89 -3.33 2.39
CA ILE A 12 10.42 -4.10 1.24
C ILE A 12 11.08 -3.50 0.01
N SER A 13 11.62 -4.35 -0.85
CA SER A 13 12.28 -3.90 -2.06
C SER A 13 11.55 -4.45 -3.28
N PHE A 14 11.15 -3.56 -4.17
CA PHE A 14 10.58 -3.93 -5.46
C PHE A 14 10.82 -2.79 -6.45
N ASN A 15 10.69 -3.09 -7.72
CA ASN A 15 10.91 -2.12 -8.78
C ASN A 15 9.59 -1.48 -9.22
N ILE A 16 9.61 -0.16 -9.37
CA ILE A 16 8.53 0.58 -10.00
C ILE A 16 9.06 1.10 -11.32
N TYR A 17 8.26 0.92 -12.37
CA TYR A 17 8.63 1.38 -13.70
C TYR A 17 8.18 2.83 -13.90
N ALA A 18 9.08 3.66 -14.37
CA ALA A 18 8.82 5.08 -14.58
C ALA A 18 9.66 5.59 -15.75
N GLU A 19 9.23 6.69 -16.33
CA GLU A 19 9.97 7.31 -17.43
C GLU A 19 11.15 8.15 -16.92
N ASN A 20 11.05 8.65 -15.69
CA ASN A 20 12.09 9.49 -15.11
C ASN A 20 12.04 9.46 -13.58
N GLU A 21 13.04 10.06 -12.95
CA GLU A 21 13.15 10.07 -11.49
C GLU A 21 12.06 10.91 -10.82
N THR A 22 11.54 11.92 -11.49
CA THR A 22 10.48 12.76 -10.95
C THR A 22 9.23 11.94 -10.67
N GLU A 23 8.87 11.05 -11.59
CA GLU A 23 7.72 10.16 -11.40
C GLU A 23 7.92 9.22 -10.23
N VAL A 24 9.15 8.72 -10.03
CA VAL A 24 9.47 7.86 -8.89
C VAL A 24 9.30 8.62 -7.59
N GLU A 25 9.76 9.86 -7.52
CA GLU A 25 9.62 10.69 -6.33
C GLU A 25 8.15 10.99 -6.02
N GLU A 26 7.34 11.25 -7.03
CA GLU A 26 5.91 11.46 -6.85
C GLU A 26 5.23 10.22 -6.28
N ALA A 27 5.58 9.04 -6.78
CA ALA A 27 5.05 7.78 -6.28
C ALA A 27 5.46 7.56 -4.82
N ARG A 28 6.74 7.84 -4.51
CA ARG A 28 7.23 7.71 -3.14
C ARG A 28 6.48 8.62 -2.18
N LYS A 29 6.29 9.87 -2.57
CA LYS A 29 5.54 10.83 -1.75
C LYS A 29 4.10 10.39 -1.55
N ALA A 30 3.45 9.85 -2.59
CA ALA A 30 2.08 9.38 -2.49
C ALA A 30 1.97 8.22 -1.52
N ILE A 31 2.90 7.27 -1.56
CA ILE A 31 2.90 6.13 -0.66
C ILE A 31 3.13 6.58 0.79
N ILE A 32 4.09 7.48 1.00
CA ILE A 32 4.37 8.01 2.33
C ILE A 32 3.17 8.78 2.87
N ALA A 33 2.52 9.59 2.03
CA ALA A 33 1.34 10.34 2.42
C ALA A 33 0.18 9.41 2.79
N PHE A 34 0.00 8.33 2.04
CA PHE A 34 -1.02 7.33 2.34
C PHE A 34 -0.79 6.70 3.71
N ILE A 35 0.43 6.26 3.97
CA ILE A 35 0.77 5.65 5.26
C ILE A 35 0.60 6.65 6.40
N GLY A 36 1.06 7.88 6.21
CA GLY A 36 0.93 8.93 7.21
C GLY A 36 -0.50 9.32 7.50
N LEU A 37 -1.34 9.41 6.47
CA LEU A 37 -2.77 9.71 6.64
C LEU A 37 -3.44 8.67 7.51
N HIS A 38 -3.23 7.40 7.24
CA HIS A 38 -3.84 6.33 8.03
C HIS A 38 -3.30 6.30 9.45
N ALA A 39 -2.00 6.51 9.61
CA ALA A 39 -1.38 6.58 10.93
C ALA A 39 -1.95 7.73 11.77
N SER A 40 -2.19 8.89 11.16
CA SER A 40 -2.75 10.04 11.86
C SER A 40 -4.19 9.81 12.32
N GLN A 41 -4.88 8.86 11.70
CA GLN A 41 -6.25 8.47 12.06
C GLN A 41 -6.26 7.16 12.84
N CYS A 42 -5.16 6.82 13.48
CA CYS A 42 -5.02 5.62 14.32
C CYS A 42 -5.19 4.31 13.56
N ARG A 43 -4.87 4.29 12.27
CA ARG A 43 -4.88 3.08 11.44
C ARG A 43 -3.46 2.78 10.99
N ALA A 44 -2.89 1.70 11.52
CA ALA A 44 -1.56 1.26 11.08
C ALA A 44 -1.66 0.51 9.75
N VAL A 45 -0.78 0.86 8.82
CA VAL A 45 -0.66 0.13 7.55
C VAL A 45 0.30 -1.03 7.80
N THR A 46 -0.24 -2.17 8.18
CA THR A 46 0.55 -3.36 8.48
C THR A 46 0.65 -4.27 7.26
N ALA A 47 1.69 -5.11 7.23
CA ALA A 47 1.86 -6.08 6.16
C ALA A 47 0.64 -6.99 6.02
N LYS A 48 0.09 -7.45 7.12
CA LYS A 48 -1.09 -8.32 7.11
C LYS A 48 -2.30 -7.63 6.50
N LYS A 49 -2.56 -6.38 6.88
CA LYS A 49 -3.69 -5.62 6.35
C LYS A 49 -3.52 -5.29 4.87
N VAL A 50 -2.32 -4.93 4.46
CA VAL A 50 -2.02 -4.66 3.06
C VAL A 50 -2.23 -5.92 2.22
N THR A 51 -1.73 -7.07 2.70
CA THR A 51 -1.92 -8.34 2.02
C THR A 51 -3.40 -8.66 1.84
N GLN A 52 -4.17 -8.54 2.92
CA GLN A 52 -5.60 -8.82 2.87
C GLN A 52 -6.35 -7.87 1.93
N ALA A 53 -6.00 -6.59 1.96
CA ALA A 53 -6.65 -5.60 1.10
C ALA A 53 -6.39 -5.91 -0.38
N LEU A 54 -5.14 -6.17 -0.74
CA LEU A 54 -4.77 -6.45 -2.12
C LEU A 54 -5.44 -7.73 -2.63
N LEU A 55 -5.47 -8.78 -1.81
CA LEU A 55 -6.12 -10.04 -2.19
C LEU A 55 -7.63 -9.87 -2.34
N ASN A 56 -8.27 -9.10 -1.44
CA ASN A 56 -9.70 -8.86 -1.51
C ASN A 56 -10.06 -8.04 -2.76
N TRP A 57 -9.25 -7.04 -3.10
CA TRP A 57 -9.47 -6.23 -4.29
C TRP A 57 -9.33 -7.08 -5.55
N ASP A 58 -8.36 -7.98 -5.59
CA ASP A 58 -8.16 -8.87 -6.74
C ASP A 58 -9.34 -9.83 -6.93
N LYS A 59 -9.99 -10.25 -5.84
CA LYS A 59 -11.16 -11.14 -5.90
C LYS A 59 -12.46 -10.42 -6.25
N ASN A 60 -12.52 -9.11 -6.04
CA ASN A 60 -13.72 -8.33 -6.33
C ASN A 60 -13.71 -7.92 -7.81
N PRO A 61 -14.69 -8.39 -8.63
CA PRO A 61 -14.67 -8.12 -10.06
C PRO A 61 -14.71 -6.62 -10.39
N ILE A 62 -15.47 -5.85 -9.64
CA ILE A 62 -15.61 -4.41 -9.89
C ILE A 62 -14.29 -3.69 -9.62
N VAL A 63 -13.71 -3.93 -8.44
CA VAL A 63 -12.45 -3.32 -8.06
C VAL A 63 -11.33 -3.80 -8.97
N ARG A 64 -11.29 -5.09 -9.27
CA ARG A 64 -10.28 -5.66 -10.16
C ARG A 64 -10.29 -4.99 -11.53
N ASN A 65 -11.49 -4.77 -12.10
CA ASN A 65 -11.60 -4.10 -13.38
C ASN A 65 -11.12 -2.66 -13.33
N GLN A 66 -11.38 -1.96 -12.24
CA GLN A 66 -10.86 -0.60 -12.04
C GLN A 66 -9.34 -0.58 -11.98
N ILE A 67 -8.74 -1.52 -11.28
CA ILE A 67 -7.29 -1.64 -11.19
C ILE A 67 -6.69 -1.93 -12.57
N ILE A 68 -7.27 -2.89 -13.29
CA ILE A 68 -6.80 -3.25 -14.64
C ILE A 68 -6.84 -2.02 -15.55
N ASN A 69 -7.92 -1.25 -15.51
CA ASN A 69 -8.06 -0.05 -16.32
C ASN A 69 -7.01 1.00 -15.98
N TYR A 70 -6.62 1.08 -14.71
CA TYR A 70 -5.59 2.02 -14.27
C TYR A 70 -4.22 1.67 -14.83
N PHE A 71 -3.92 0.39 -14.97
CA PHE A 71 -2.60 -0.09 -15.36
C PHE A 71 -2.50 -0.52 -16.83
N LYS A 72 -3.50 -0.26 -17.61
CA LYS A 72 -3.44 -0.51 -19.07
C LYS A 72 -2.43 0.36 -19.78
#